data_d3c5f06298a9e685f042a5defe47e8a4
#
_entry.id   d3c5f06298a9e685f042a5defe47e8a4
#
_cell.length_a   1.000
_cell.length_b   1.000
_cell.length_c   1.000
_cell.angle_alpha   90.00
_cell.angle_beta   90.00
_cell.angle_gamma   90.00
#
_symmetry.space_group_name_H-M   'P 1'
#
loop_
_entity.id
_entity.type
_entity.pdbx_description
1 polymer ?
#
loop_
_entity_poly.entity_id
_entity_poly.type
_entity_poly.pdbx_seq_one_letter_code
_entity_poly.pdbx_strand_id
1 'polypeptide(L)'
;MPESGFHHARRGLALAALTGLFAPALLRAQSAPLQMEVWKSPTCGCCKDWIEHMQARGFRVKVHDTGNTAARERLRVPMKLGSCHTALVGRYAIEGHVPVTDVIRLLKEAPDAVGLAVPGMPVGSPGMDGPQYGARRDPYDVLLVARDGSTRIFSSYR
;
A
#
# COMPACT_ATOMS: atom_id res chain seq x y z
N MET A 1 -5.83 -98.55 7.43
CA MET A 1 -5.57 -97.53 8.45
C MET A 1 -4.48 -96.58 7.91
N PRO A 2 -4.81 -95.46 7.45
CA PRO A 2 -3.90 -94.31 7.63
C PRO A 2 -4.63 -93.05 8.02
N GLU A 3 -3.93 -92.29 8.84
CA GLU A 3 -4.41 -91.06 9.47
C GLU A 3 -4.35 -89.89 8.55
N SER A 4 -5.37 -89.03 8.64
CA SER A 4 -5.53 -87.79 7.90
C SER A 4 -4.82 -86.64 8.60
N GLY A 5 -3.86 -86.04 7.91
CA GLY A 5 -3.21 -84.83 8.33
C GLY A 5 -3.94 -83.56 7.90
N PHE A 6 -4.47 -82.81 8.86
CA PHE A 6 -5.06 -81.48 8.62
C PHE A 6 -4.00 -80.36 8.54
N HIS A 7 -3.83 -79.80 7.37
CA HIS A 7 -3.01 -78.54 7.20
C HIS A 7 -3.84 -77.30 7.44
N HIS A 8 -3.59 -76.62 8.56
CA HIS A 8 -4.13 -75.26 8.81
C HIS A 8 -3.35 -74.20 8.02
N ALA A 9 -4.00 -73.72 6.99
CA ALA A 9 -3.48 -72.51 6.30
C ALA A 9 -3.78 -71.29 7.13
N ARG A 10 -2.70 -70.63 7.69
CA ARG A 10 -2.77 -69.34 8.34
C ARG A 10 -2.84 -68.24 7.28
N ARG A 11 -4.00 -67.65 7.11
CA ARG A 11 -4.18 -66.41 6.33
C ARG A 11 -3.66 -65.23 7.16
N GLY A 12 -2.49 -64.70 6.80
CA GLY A 12 -1.99 -63.45 7.33
C GLY A 12 -2.75 -62.29 6.70
N LEU A 13 -3.51 -61.55 7.50
CA LEU A 13 -4.05 -60.24 7.12
C LEU A 13 -2.90 -59.21 7.19
N ALA A 14 -2.48 -58.70 6.03
CA ALA A 14 -1.60 -57.54 5.97
C ALA A 14 -2.48 -56.27 6.09
N LEU A 15 -2.45 -55.61 7.26
CA LEU A 15 -2.98 -54.25 7.41
C LEU A 15 -2.01 -53.27 6.74
N ALA A 16 -2.35 -52.73 5.60
CA ALA A 16 -1.67 -51.59 4.99
C ALA A 16 -2.13 -50.31 5.70
N ALA A 17 -1.28 -49.77 6.56
CA ALA A 17 -1.49 -48.46 7.18
C ALA A 17 -1.22 -47.37 6.14
N LEU A 18 -2.27 -46.77 5.60
CA LEU A 18 -2.17 -45.51 4.82
C LEU A 18 -1.94 -44.35 5.80
N THR A 19 -0.68 -43.98 6.02
CA THR A 19 -0.31 -42.71 6.65
C THR A 19 -0.47 -41.59 5.63
N GLY A 20 -1.64 -40.96 5.59
CA GLY A 20 -1.88 -39.74 4.83
C GLY A 20 -1.01 -38.61 5.37
N LEU A 21 -0.04 -38.14 4.58
CA LEU A 21 0.71 -36.93 4.83
C LEU A 21 -0.27 -35.74 4.70
N PHE A 22 -0.81 -35.28 5.85
CA PHE A 22 -1.47 -33.99 5.96
C PHE A 22 -0.38 -32.91 5.91
N ALA A 23 -0.04 -32.42 4.71
CA ALA A 23 0.74 -31.21 4.57
C ALA A 23 -0.15 -30.02 4.98
N PRO A 24 0.20 -29.21 6.01
CA PRO A 24 -0.55 -28.01 6.30
C PRO A 24 -0.41 -27.06 5.11
N ALA A 25 -1.49 -26.84 4.38
CA ALA A 25 -1.57 -25.78 3.39
C ALA A 25 -1.43 -24.45 4.15
N LEU A 26 -0.25 -23.83 4.08
CA LEU A 26 -0.01 -22.47 4.53
C LEU A 26 -0.91 -21.56 3.68
N LEU A 27 -2.13 -21.29 4.16
CA LEU A 27 -2.97 -20.25 3.61
C LEU A 27 -2.20 -18.93 3.78
N ARG A 28 -1.57 -18.49 2.70
CA ARG A 28 -0.98 -17.16 2.62
C ARG A 28 -2.15 -16.18 2.70
N ALA A 29 -2.38 -15.63 3.89
CA ALA A 29 -3.36 -14.57 4.06
C ALA A 29 -2.95 -13.41 3.14
N GLN A 30 -3.63 -13.28 2.00
CA GLN A 30 -3.49 -12.09 1.15
C GLN A 30 -4.06 -10.94 1.96
N SER A 31 -3.18 -10.03 2.40
CA SER A 31 -3.61 -8.79 3.05
C SER A 31 -4.59 -8.07 2.11
N ALA A 32 -5.75 -7.68 2.64
CA ALA A 32 -6.72 -6.92 1.87
C ALA A 32 -6.05 -5.67 1.27
N PRO A 33 -6.37 -5.31 0.01
CA PRO A 33 -5.77 -4.15 -0.62
C PRO A 33 -6.04 -2.89 0.19
N LEU A 34 -5.00 -2.07 0.38
CA LEU A 34 -5.10 -0.81 1.11
C LEU A 34 -6.06 0.14 0.36
N GLN A 35 -7.10 0.60 1.05
CA GLN A 35 -8.05 1.54 0.49
C GLN A 35 -7.51 2.96 0.61
N MET A 36 -7.67 3.76 -0.46
CA MET A 36 -7.27 5.16 -0.54
C MET A 36 -8.36 5.97 -1.22
N GLU A 37 -8.67 7.16 -0.69
CA GLU A 37 -9.51 8.15 -1.37
C GLU A 37 -8.67 9.33 -1.79
N VAL A 38 -8.86 9.85 -3.02
CA VAL A 38 -8.08 10.95 -3.58
C VAL A 38 -9.02 12.04 -4.10
N TRP A 39 -8.82 13.26 -3.65
CA TRP A 39 -9.50 14.47 -4.12
C TRP A 39 -8.56 15.27 -4.99
N LYS A 40 -8.96 15.56 -6.23
CA LYS A 40 -8.16 16.28 -7.22
C LYS A 40 -9.03 17.07 -8.18
N SER A 41 -8.45 17.98 -8.97
CA SER A 41 -9.12 18.58 -10.12
C SER A 41 -9.33 17.52 -11.21
N PRO A 42 -10.47 17.52 -11.92
CA PRO A 42 -10.73 16.60 -13.03
C PRO A 42 -9.67 16.66 -14.14
N THR A 43 -9.05 17.83 -14.33
CA THR A 43 -8.06 18.07 -15.39
C THR A 43 -6.60 17.85 -14.93
N CYS A 44 -6.37 17.40 -13.69
CA CYS A 44 -5.01 17.20 -13.15
C CYS A 44 -4.37 15.92 -13.71
N GLY A 45 -3.51 16.04 -14.72
CA GLY A 45 -2.80 14.92 -15.34
C GLY A 45 -1.79 14.27 -14.38
N CYS A 46 -0.90 15.07 -13.77
CA CYS A 46 0.11 14.56 -12.84
C CYS A 46 -0.51 13.84 -11.61
N CYS A 47 -1.72 14.24 -11.21
CA CYS A 47 -2.45 13.54 -10.15
C CYS A 47 -2.88 12.14 -10.60
N LYS A 48 -3.28 11.99 -11.88
CA LYS A 48 -3.62 10.69 -12.45
C LYS A 48 -2.39 9.77 -12.46
N ASP A 49 -1.26 10.28 -12.91
CA ASP A 49 -0.01 9.54 -12.95
C ASP A 49 0.43 9.11 -11.53
N TRP A 50 0.28 9.99 -10.53
CA TRP A 50 0.52 9.63 -9.12
C TRP A 50 -0.40 8.50 -8.63
N ILE A 51 -1.68 8.54 -8.99
CA ILE A 51 -2.65 7.48 -8.65
C ILE A 51 -2.22 6.14 -9.26
N GLU A 52 -1.72 6.14 -10.49
CA GLU A 52 -1.19 4.94 -11.15
C GLU A 52 0.00 4.34 -10.38
N HIS A 53 0.92 5.18 -9.85
CA HIS A 53 1.99 4.72 -8.96
C HIS A 53 1.46 4.04 -7.70
N MET A 54 0.37 4.56 -7.09
CA MET A 54 -0.25 3.94 -5.92
C MET A 54 -0.90 2.60 -6.27
N GLN A 55 -1.67 2.55 -7.37
CA GLN A 55 -2.35 1.34 -7.83
C GLN A 55 -1.37 0.23 -8.19
N ALA A 56 -0.23 0.57 -8.83
CA ALA A 56 0.83 -0.38 -9.14
C ALA A 56 1.44 -1.06 -7.90
N ARG A 57 1.25 -0.48 -6.71
CA ARG A 57 1.70 -1.02 -5.42
C ARG A 57 0.55 -1.59 -4.57
N GLY A 58 -0.60 -1.86 -5.21
CA GLY A 58 -1.71 -2.58 -4.60
C GLY A 58 -2.70 -1.72 -3.83
N PHE A 59 -2.61 -0.38 -3.92
CA PHE A 59 -3.65 0.49 -3.39
C PHE A 59 -4.91 0.41 -4.26
N ARG A 60 -6.07 0.33 -3.63
CA ARG A 60 -7.36 0.47 -4.27
C ARG A 60 -7.82 1.91 -4.11
N VAL A 61 -7.80 2.68 -5.20
CA VAL A 61 -8.01 4.13 -5.17
C VAL A 61 -9.41 4.49 -5.63
N LYS A 62 -10.15 5.23 -4.79
CA LYS A 62 -11.39 5.91 -5.12
C LYS A 62 -11.09 7.39 -5.38
N VAL A 63 -11.45 7.87 -6.56
CA VAL A 63 -11.16 9.24 -7.00
C VAL A 63 -12.41 10.12 -6.88
N HIS A 64 -12.19 11.35 -6.39
CA HIS A 64 -13.18 12.42 -6.32
C HIS A 64 -12.66 13.61 -7.13
N ASP A 65 -13.26 13.85 -8.30
CA ASP A 65 -12.89 14.93 -9.23
C ASP A 65 -13.61 16.25 -8.89
N THR A 66 -13.45 16.68 -7.63
CA THR A 66 -14.15 17.86 -7.05
C THR A 66 -13.19 18.95 -6.58
N GLY A 67 -11.91 18.85 -6.94
CA GLY A 67 -10.86 19.66 -6.31
C GLY A 67 -10.50 19.12 -4.91
N ASN A 68 -9.43 19.64 -4.32
CA ASN A 68 -8.91 19.09 -3.07
C ASN A 68 -8.95 20.08 -1.88
N THR A 69 -9.37 21.32 -2.07
CA THR A 69 -9.35 22.35 -1.00
C THR A 69 -10.16 21.91 0.22
N ALA A 70 -11.42 21.48 0.01
CA ALA A 70 -12.30 21.04 1.11
C ALA A 70 -11.76 19.77 1.80
N ALA A 71 -11.16 18.84 1.05
CA ALA A 71 -10.54 17.64 1.61
C ALA A 71 -9.30 17.98 2.45
N ARG A 72 -8.43 18.88 1.96
CA ARG A 72 -7.26 19.38 2.68
C ARG A 72 -7.65 19.98 4.02
N GLU A 73 -8.66 20.85 4.04
CA GLU A 73 -9.16 21.50 5.24
C GLU A 73 -9.73 20.45 6.23
N ARG A 74 -10.64 19.58 5.77
CA ARG A 74 -11.24 18.51 6.58
C ARG A 74 -10.19 17.59 7.20
N LEU A 75 -9.14 17.27 6.45
CA LEU A 75 -8.05 16.40 6.87
C LEU A 75 -6.94 17.15 7.65
N ARG A 76 -7.15 18.45 7.93
CA ARG A 76 -6.25 19.30 8.74
C ARG A 76 -4.84 19.42 8.17
N VAL A 77 -4.69 19.35 6.87
CA VAL A 77 -3.41 19.66 6.22
C VAL A 77 -3.26 21.19 6.13
N PRO A 78 -2.22 21.78 6.70
CA PRO A 78 -1.99 23.24 6.62
C PRO A 78 -1.95 23.75 5.19
N MET A 79 -2.65 24.86 4.89
CA MET A 79 -2.75 25.42 3.54
C MET A 79 -1.39 25.72 2.91
N LYS A 80 -0.40 26.13 3.72
CA LYS A 80 0.99 26.38 3.26
C LYS A 80 1.69 25.15 2.70
N LEU A 81 1.20 23.94 2.97
CA LEU A 81 1.74 22.67 2.46
C LEU A 81 0.99 22.18 1.22
N GLY A 82 0.08 23.01 0.69
CA GLY A 82 -0.81 22.62 -0.39
C GLY A 82 -0.11 22.17 -1.67
N SER A 83 -0.69 21.16 -2.30
CA SER A 83 -0.31 20.61 -3.60
C SER A 83 -1.57 20.38 -4.46
N CYS A 84 -1.45 19.66 -5.57
CA CYS A 84 -2.52 19.50 -6.56
C CYS A 84 -3.57 18.43 -6.21
N HIS A 85 -3.32 17.58 -5.24
CA HIS A 85 -4.26 16.59 -4.71
C HIS A 85 -4.04 16.33 -3.22
N THR A 86 -5.10 15.85 -2.59
CA THR A 86 -5.10 15.39 -1.20
C THR A 86 -5.68 13.98 -1.16
N ALA A 87 -5.03 13.06 -0.47
CA ALA A 87 -5.54 11.71 -0.29
C ALA A 87 -5.73 11.35 1.18
N LEU A 88 -6.58 10.36 1.43
CA LEU A 88 -6.79 9.72 2.72
C LEU A 88 -6.47 8.24 2.59
N VAL A 89 -5.58 7.73 3.43
CA VAL A 89 -5.27 6.31 3.56
C VAL A 89 -5.25 5.92 5.04
N GLY A 90 -6.13 4.99 5.41
CA GLY A 90 -6.35 4.72 6.83
C GLY A 90 -6.79 5.99 7.57
N ARG A 91 -5.96 6.47 8.51
CA ARG A 91 -6.22 7.71 9.25
C ARG A 91 -5.37 8.90 8.80
N TYR A 92 -4.52 8.72 7.77
CA TYR A 92 -3.52 9.69 7.37
C TYR A 92 -3.91 10.46 6.12
N ALA A 93 -3.70 11.76 6.16
CA ALA A 93 -3.72 12.60 4.97
C ALA A 93 -2.39 12.47 4.22
N ILE A 94 -2.49 12.40 2.89
CA ILE A 94 -1.34 12.45 1.99
C ILE A 94 -1.56 13.64 1.06
N GLU A 95 -0.69 14.62 1.15
CA GLU A 95 -0.79 15.84 0.34
C GLU A 95 0.28 15.83 -0.74
N GLY A 96 -0.15 15.90 -2.00
CA GLY A 96 0.75 15.97 -3.16
C GLY A 96 1.51 14.69 -3.47
N HIS A 97 2.62 14.86 -4.15
CA HIS A 97 3.36 13.80 -4.84
C HIS A 97 4.27 12.98 -3.92
N VAL A 98 3.71 12.51 -2.78
CA VAL A 98 4.43 11.67 -1.82
C VAL A 98 4.74 10.31 -2.45
N PRO A 99 6.01 9.84 -2.40
CA PRO A 99 6.37 8.52 -2.90
C PRO A 99 5.64 7.38 -2.17
N VAL A 100 5.23 6.36 -2.91
CA VAL A 100 4.48 5.21 -2.37
C VAL A 100 5.25 4.48 -1.27
N THR A 101 6.57 4.46 -1.34
CA THR A 101 7.43 3.87 -0.30
C THR A 101 7.30 4.59 1.03
N ASP A 102 7.16 5.93 0.99
CA ASP A 102 6.94 6.73 2.19
C ASP A 102 5.53 6.56 2.75
N VAL A 103 4.52 6.43 1.87
CA VAL A 103 3.15 6.10 2.30
C VAL A 103 3.11 4.75 3.02
N ILE A 104 3.75 3.71 2.45
CA ILE A 104 3.83 2.38 3.08
C ILE A 104 4.58 2.45 4.42
N ARG A 105 5.69 3.20 4.48
CA ARG A 105 6.46 3.40 5.71
C ARG A 105 5.63 4.10 6.78
N LEU A 106 4.88 5.16 6.43
CA LEU A 106 3.97 5.86 7.33
C LEU A 106 2.93 4.90 7.94
N LEU A 107 2.31 4.06 7.10
CA LEU A 107 1.31 3.08 7.57
C LEU A 107 1.92 2.05 8.51
N LYS A 108 3.16 1.64 8.27
CA LYS A 108 3.89 0.67 9.09
C LYS A 108 4.33 1.26 10.43
N GLU A 109 4.92 2.46 10.41
CA GLU A 109 5.41 3.15 11.61
C GLU A 109 4.26 3.68 12.47
N ALA A 110 3.13 3.96 11.85
CA ALA A 110 1.88 4.41 12.48
C ALA A 110 2.04 5.57 13.50
N PRO A 111 2.82 6.64 13.19
CA PRO A 111 3.05 7.73 14.14
C PRO A 111 1.77 8.48 14.46
N ASP A 112 1.74 9.18 15.60
CA ASP A 112 0.66 10.13 15.91
C ASP A 112 0.88 11.44 15.14
N ALA A 113 0.26 11.53 13.96
CA ALA A 113 0.42 12.62 13.00
C ALA A 113 -0.85 12.81 12.17
N VAL A 114 -0.94 13.95 11.48
CA VAL A 114 -1.94 14.20 10.42
C VAL A 114 -1.63 13.34 9.20
N GLY A 115 -0.36 13.29 8.78
CA GLY A 115 0.05 12.55 7.60
C GLY A 115 1.36 13.05 7.00
N LEU A 116 1.49 12.89 5.67
CA LEU A 116 2.66 13.34 4.90
C LEU A 116 2.29 14.42 3.89
N ALA A 117 3.22 15.30 3.59
CA ALA A 117 3.08 16.31 2.55
C ALA A 117 4.36 16.45 1.71
N VAL A 118 4.17 16.62 0.40
CA VAL A 118 5.15 17.16 -0.55
C VAL A 118 4.56 18.45 -1.08
N PRO A 119 4.93 19.63 -0.54
CA PRO A 119 4.41 20.90 -0.98
C PRO A 119 4.78 21.19 -2.44
N GLY A 120 3.88 21.83 -3.17
CA GLY A 120 4.08 22.10 -4.58
C GLY A 120 4.04 20.84 -5.46
N MET A 121 4.81 20.84 -6.53
CA MET A 121 4.87 19.78 -7.53
C MET A 121 6.32 19.64 -8.03
N PRO A 122 7.26 19.13 -7.20
CA PRO A 122 8.66 19.03 -7.59
C PRO A 122 8.83 18.03 -8.73
N VAL A 123 9.54 18.43 -9.77
CA VAL A 123 9.84 17.58 -10.92
C VAL A 123 10.70 16.41 -10.48
N GLY A 124 10.35 15.20 -10.90
CA GLY A 124 11.00 13.96 -10.48
C GLY A 124 10.33 13.26 -9.30
N SER A 125 9.35 13.90 -8.64
CA SER A 125 8.46 13.18 -7.73
C SER A 125 7.46 12.29 -8.50
N PRO A 126 6.88 11.25 -7.89
CA PRO A 126 5.95 10.35 -8.58
C PRO A 126 4.79 11.10 -9.24
N GLY A 127 4.54 10.88 -10.53
CA GLY A 127 3.57 11.62 -11.33
C GLY A 127 4.09 12.96 -11.89
N MET A 128 5.28 13.40 -11.45
CA MET A 128 6.04 14.51 -12.02
C MET A 128 7.37 14.03 -12.62
N ASP A 129 7.43 12.76 -13.01
CA ASP A 129 8.62 12.04 -13.48
C ASP A 129 8.46 11.51 -14.92
N GLY A 130 7.39 11.92 -15.61
CA GLY A 130 7.11 11.52 -16.98
C GLY A 130 8.08 12.10 -18.02
N PRO A 131 8.02 11.59 -19.29
CA PRO A 131 8.94 11.98 -20.36
C PRO A 131 8.97 13.49 -20.67
N GLN A 132 7.88 14.21 -20.41
CA GLN A 132 7.77 15.66 -20.60
C GLN A 132 8.73 16.48 -19.73
N TYR A 133 9.26 15.88 -18.66
CA TYR A 133 10.20 16.55 -17.75
C TYR A 133 11.66 16.22 -18.06
N GLY A 134 11.93 15.29 -19.02
CA GLY A 134 13.27 14.86 -19.39
C GLY A 134 14.08 14.34 -18.21
N ALA A 135 15.35 14.72 -18.13
CA ALA A 135 16.25 14.33 -17.04
C ALA A 135 16.18 15.28 -15.81
N ARG A 136 15.32 16.28 -15.84
CA ARG A 136 15.19 17.23 -14.73
C ARG A 136 14.72 16.54 -13.46
N ARG A 137 15.36 16.89 -12.33
CA ARG A 137 14.96 16.46 -10.98
C ARG A 137 15.15 17.63 -10.04
N ASP A 138 14.10 18.01 -9.34
CA ASP A 138 14.14 19.01 -8.29
C ASP A 138 14.36 18.30 -6.94
N PRO A 139 15.25 18.81 -6.07
CA PRO A 139 15.34 18.27 -4.72
C PRO A 139 14.07 18.60 -3.94
N TYR A 140 13.57 17.66 -3.15
CA TYR A 140 12.40 17.88 -2.29
C TYR A 140 12.44 17.04 -1.03
N ASP A 141 11.69 17.48 -0.03
CA ASP A 141 11.47 16.74 1.21
C ASP A 141 10.02 16.27 1.31
N VAL A 142 9.85 15.05 1.82
CA VAL A 142 8.58 14.57 2.33
C VAL A 142 8.49 14.99 3.80
N LEU A 143 7.46 15.74 4.13
CA LEU A 143 7.25 16.28 5.47
C LEU A 143 6.25 15.44 6.24
N LEU A 144 6.58 15.03 7.46
CA LEU A 144 5.59 14.55 8.43
C LEU A 144 4.89 15.76 9.04
N VAL A 145 3.56 15.77 8.94
CA VAL A 145 2.70 16.84 9.47
C VAL A 145 2.16 16.40 10.83
N ALA A 146 2.56 17.07 11.88
CA ALA A 146 2.09 16.82 13.23
C ALA A 146 0.66 17.37 13.44
N ARG A 147 -0.01 16.97 14.53
CA ARG A 147 -1.39 17.38 14.81
C ARG A 147 -1.55 18.87 15.13
N ASP A 148 -0.48 19.51 15.56
CA ASP A 148 -0.41 20.96 15.80
C ASP A 148 -0.10 21.76 14.53
N GLY A 149 0.07 21.09 13.38
CA GLY A 149 0.41 21.71 12.10
C GLY A 149 1.90 22.01 11.91
N SER A 150 2.75 21.67 12.88
CA SER A 150 4.20 21.69 12.71
C SER A 150 4.67 20.56 11.78
N THR A 151 5.88 20.68 11.23
CA THR A 151 6.42 19.70 10.30
C THR A 151 7.84 19.30 10.65
N ARG A 152 8.20 18.06 10.33
CA ARG A 152 9.60 17.60 10.30
C ARG A 152 9.85 16.79 9.03
N ILE A 153 11.10 16.74 8.60
CA ILE A 153 11.49 15.92 7.46
C ILE A 153 11.25 14.44 7.79
N PHE A 154 10.51 13.76 6.91
CA PHE A 154 10.29 12.31 6.95
C PHE A 154 11.26 11.61 6.01
N SER A 155 11.40 12.08 4.76
CA SER A 155 12.38 11.63 3.78
C SER A 155 12.90 12.81 2.97
N SER A 156 14.10 12.69 2.39
CA SER A 156 14.69 13.66 1.47
C SER A 156 15.07 13.00 0.16
N TYR A 157 14.79 13.67 -0.94
CA TYR A 157 15.13 13.29 -2.31
C TYR A 157 16.01 14.36 -2.92
N ARG A 158 17.20 13.97 -3.39
CA ARG A 158 18.24 14.87 -3.91
C ARG A 158 18.67 14.47 -5.31
#